data_f085a34c7fc3914a6942068bd47cf4ee
#
_entry.id   f085a34c7fc3914a6942068bd47cf4ee
#
_cell.length_a   1.000
_cell.length_b   1.000
_cell.length_c   1.000
_cell.angle_alpha   90.00
_cell.angle_beta   90.00
_cell.angle_gamma   90.00
#
_symmetry.space_group_name_H-M   'P 1'
#
loop_
_entity.id
_entity.type
_entity.pdbx_description
1 polymer ?
#
loop_
_entity_poly.entity_id
_entity_poly.type
_entity_poly.pdbx_seq_one_letter_code
_entity_poly.pdbx_strand_id
1 'polypeptide(L)'
;MCIRDRGDRVAVFPMHTSSDSERVKRERTAAVRALGVVHALLVPQATPNTERRWNDRLKAIEDGLKTTTLWRAPHTKHVVGLPSVNMTLDGFVEVEGTTVVVPQPRPLVDHLLAADERLPGVATVAMLEQRLALEGTFSDTEERAMFYRAWGDTVPAAWTSNASLSTVNGGVWIWRYHATLLMLAEARAYGLDDQARRCDRWLLDVSRIQARLGELRTVHAVRRGGVLASIAGALIGSGSLQIPFIVGAAALAQVAHVVHQRRMPPPF
;
A
#
# COMPACT_ATOMS: atom_id res chain seq x y z
N MET A 1 14.53 1.77 -28.19
CA MET A 1 14.57 3.14 -27.65
C MET A 1 16.02 3.49 -27.37
N CYS A 2 16.56 4.52 -28.02
CA CYS A 2 17.93 4.95 -27.77
C CYS A 2 17.93 6.08 -26.75
N ILE A 3 18.60 5.91 -25.65
CA ILE A 3 18.79 6.96 -24.65
C ILE A 3 20.22 7.48 -24.83
N ARG A 4 20.36 8.75 -25.23
CA ARG A 4 21.65 9.41 -25.35
C ARG A 4 22.04 9.97 -23.99
N ASP A 5 23.08 9.43 -23.40
CA ASP A 5 23.67 9.96 -22.18
C ASP A 5 24.67 11.07 -22.50
N ARG A 6 24.94 11.98 -21.54
CA ARG A 6 25.86 13.15 -21.66
C ARG A 6 27.32 12.78 -22.02
N GLY A 7 27.64 11.53 -22.16
CA GLY A 7 28.98 11.03 -22.50
C GLY A 7 29.10 10.33 -23.85
N ASP A 8 28.22 10.59 -24.82
CA ASP A 8 28.19 9.97 -26.15
C ASP A 8 28.09 8.41 -26.14
N ARG A 9 27.64 7.84 -25.02
CA ARG A 9 27.33 6.42 -24.94
C ARG A 9 25.89 6.19 -25.32
N VAL A 10 25.66 5.46 -26.41
CA VAL A 10 24.34 4.99 -26.82
C VAL A 10 24.12 3.61 -26.19
N ALA A 11 23.26 3.52 -25.21
CA ALA A 11 22.78 2.23 -24.73
C ALA A 11 21.63 1.77 -25.63
N VAL A 12 21.87 0.73 -26.40
CA VAL A 12 20.84 0.06 -27.21
C VAL A 12 20.26 -1.04 -26.34
N PHE A 13 19.05 -0.84 -25.85
CA PHE A 13 18.29 -1.90 -25.23
C PHE A 13 17.55 -2.69 -26.32
N PRO A 14 17.58 -4.03 -26.29
CA PRO A 14 16.76 -4.81 -27.19
C PRO A 14 15.29 -4.40 -26.99
N MET A 15 14.66 -3.96 -28.07
CA MET A 15 13.24 -3.66 -28.06
C MET A 15 12.49 -4.98 -28.04
N HIS A 16 12.15 -5.47 -26.87
CA HIS A 16 11.18 -6.55 -26.73
C HIS A 16 9.80 -5.97 -27.05
N THR A 17 9.27 -6.35 -28.18
CA THR A 17 8.06 -5.77 -28.78
C THR A 17 6.74 -6.36 -28.23
N SER A 18 6.78 -7.23 -27.26
CA SER A 18 5.57 -7.73 -26.63
C SER A 18 5.54 -7.36 -25.16
N SER A 19 4.86 -6.27 -24.84
CA SER A 19 4.30 -6.08 -23.50
C SER A 19 3.25 -7.16 -23.30
N ASP A 20 3.59 -8.24 -22.63
CA ASP A 20 2.62 -9.30 -22.34
C ASP A 20 1.96 -9.01 -20.99
N SER A 21 0.98 -8.11 -21.02
CA SER A 21 0.17 -7.81 -19.83
C SER A 21 -0.52 -9.05 -19.27
N GLU A 22 -0.85 -10.01 -20.12
CA GLU A 22 -1.40 -11.30 -19.71
C GLU A 22 -0.36 -12.14 -18.96
N ARG A 23 0.90 -12.03 -19.34
CA ARG A 23 1.98 -12.68 -18.60
C ARG A 23 2.12 -12.10 -17.19
N VAL A 24 2.12 -10.77 -17.03
CA VAL A 24 2.19 -10.14 -15.70
C VAL A 24 1.03 -10.58 -14.82
N LYS A 25 -0.16 -10.76 -15.38
CA LYS A 25 -1.30 -11.30 -14.67
C LYS A 25 -1.07 -12.74 -14.19
N ARG A 26 -0.46 -13.60 -15.01
CA ARG A 26 -0.11 -14.97 -14.62
C ARG A 26 1.07 -15.04 -13.63
N GLU A 27 2.08 -14.22 -13.87
CA GLU A 27 3.36 -14.23 -13.15
C GLU A 27 3.49 -13.06 -12.16
N ARG A 28 2.36 -12.62 -11.59
CA ARG A 28 2.29 -11.44 -10.69
C ARG A 28 3.28 -11.48 -9.52
N THR A 29 3.60 -12.68 -9.03
CA THR A 29 4.59 -12.87 -7.97
C THR A 29 6.02 -12.55 -8.46
N ALA A 30 6.38 -12.95 -9.68
CA ALA A 30 7.67 -12.60 -10.27
C ALA A 30 7.77 -11.10 -10.54
N ALA A 31 6.70 -10.49 -11.04
CA ALA A 31 6.62 -9.05 -11.28
C ALA A 31 6.83 -8.24 -10.00
N VAL A 32 6.14 -8.59 -8.91
CA VAL A 32 6.29 -7.85 -7.64
C VAL A 32 7.66 -8.09 -6.98
N ARG A 33 8.27 -9.25 -7.15
CA ARG A 33 9.65 -9.49 -6.71
C ARG A 33 10.64 -8.62 -7.50
N ALA A 34 10.50 -8.55 -8.82
CA ALA A 34 11.32 -7.67 -9.65
C ALA A 34 11.21 -6.20 -9.22
N LEU A 35 9.99 -5.74 -8.94
CA LEU A 35 9.75 -4.41 -8.37
C LEU A 35 10.45 -4.24 -7.01
N GLY A 36 10.40 -5.26 -6.15
CA GLY A 36 11.07 -5.24 -4.86
C GLY A 36 12.59 -5.16 -4.98
N VAL A 37 13.19 -5.82 -5.96
CA VAL A 37 14.63 -5.67 -6.27
C VAL A 37 14.95 -4.22 -6.64
N VAL A 38 14.14 -3.57 -7.47
CA VAL A 38 14.32 -2.15 -7.81
C VAL A 38 14.22 -1.29 -6.56
N HIS A 39 13.24 -1.52 -5.70
CA HIS A 39 13.12 -0.80 -4.43
C HIS A 39 14.33 -1.01 -3.52
N ALA A 40 14.87 -2.22 -3.45
CA ALA A 40 16.09 -2.51 -2.68
C ALA A 40 17.32 -1.75 -3.20
N LEU A 41 17.44 -1.62 -4.52
CA LEU A 41 18.50 -0.83 -5.14
C LEU A 41 18.36 0.68 -4.87
N LEU A 42 17.15 1.16 -4.62
CA LEU A 42 16.86 2.56 -4.28
C LEU A 42 17.01 2.90 -2.79
N VAL A 43 17.28 1.91 -1.92
CA VAL A 43 17.48 2.14 -0.47
C VAL A 43 18.50 3.25 -0.15
N PRO A 44 19.66 3.34 -0.83
CA PRO A 44 20.64 4.41 -0.56
C PRO A 44 20.10 5.82 -0.86
N GLN A 45 19.05 5.93 -1.65
CA GLN A 45 18.40 7.18 -2.02
C GLN A 45 17.14 7.45 -1.18
N ALA A 46 16.83 6.60 -0.20
CA ALA A 46 15.65 6.75 0.63
C ALA A 46 15.73 8.04 1.48
N THR A 47 14.61 8.72 1.60
CA THR A 47 14.47 9.90 2.45
C THR A 47 13.56 9.59 3.65
N PRO A 48 13.72 10.32 4.77
CA PRO A 48 12.82 10.18 5.91
C PRO A 48 11.36 10.34 5.51
N ASN A 49 10.47 9.84 6.36
CA ASN A 49 9.03 9.96 6.21
C ASN A 49 8.60 11.41 5.92
N THR A 50 7.83 11.58 4.87
CA THR A 50 7.30 12.86 4.41
C THR A 50 5.77 12.90 4.50
N GLU A 51 5.22 12.38 5.58
CA GLU A 51 3.77 12.24 5.83
C GLU A 51 2.97 13.47 5.39
N ARG A 52 3.43 14.68 5.74
CA ARG A 52 2.75 15.91 5.35
C ARG A 52 2.62 16.02 3.82
N ARG A 53 3.70 15.78 3.08
CA ARG A 53 3.69 15.84 1.60
C ARG A 53 2.73 14.80 1.01
N TRP A 54 2.73 13.61 1.56
CA TRP A 54 1.82 12.55 1.09
C TRP A 54 0.36 12.90 1.35
N ASN A 55 0.04 13.51 2.50
CA ASN A 55 -1.29 13.98 2.80
C ASN A 55 -1.71 15.17 1.92
N ASP A 56 -0.80 16.11 1.66
CA ASP A 56 -1.03 17.25 0.77
C ASP A 56 -1.30 16.76 -0.67
N ARG A 57 -0.54 15.77 -1.13
CA ARG A 57 -0.76 15.12 -2.43
C ARG A 57 -2.11 14.41 -2.50
N LEU A 58 -2.44 13.61 -1.50
CA LEU A 58 -3.73 12.93 -1.45
C LEU A 58 -4.87 13.94 -1.53
N LYS A 59 -4.77 15.02 -0.76
CA LYS A 59 -5.74 16.11 -0.80
C LYS A 59 -5.83 16.76 -2.18
N ALA A 60 -4.72 17.02 -2.83
CA ALA A 60 -4.73 17.62 -4.18
C ALA A 60 -5.48 16.74 -5.20
N ILE A 61 -5.30 15.41 -5.13
CA ILE A 61 -6.04 14.47 -5.99
C ILE A 61 -7.53 14.46 -5.61
N GLU A 62 -7.85 14.41 -4.33
CA GLU A 62 -9.23 14.43 -3.82
C GLU A 62 -9.96 15.70 -4.28
N ASP A 63 -9.34 16.86 -4.13
CA ASP A 63 -9.90 18.16 -4.53
C ASP A 63 -10.16 18.19 -6.05
N GLY A 64 -9.22 17.68 -6.86
CA GLY A 64 -9.36 17.58 -8.31
C GLY A 64 -10.50 16.65 -8.76
N LEU A 65 -10.76 15.59 -8.01
CA LEU A 65 -11.84 14.62 -8.28
C LEU A 65 -13.15 14.96 -7.55
N LYS A 66 -13.18 16.02 -6.75
CA LYS A 66 -14.31 16.42 -5.91
C LYS A 66 -14.78 15.30 -4.96
N THR A 67 -13.83 14.60 -4.38
CA THR A 67 -14.05 13.54 -3.39
C THR A 67 -13.30 13.83 -2.11
N THR A 68 -13.63 13.18 -1.02
CA THR A 68 -12.95 13.33 0.27
C THR A 68 -12.89 12.01 1.03
N THR A 69 -11.86 11.84 1.84
CA THR A 69 -11.75 10.74 2.78
C THR A 69 -11.15 11.19 4.11
N LEU A 70 -11.39 10.40 5.14
CA LEU A 70 -10.74 10.57 6.45
C LEU A 70 -9.38 9.88 6.53
N TRP A 71 -8.98 9.16 5.51
CA TRP A 71 -7.68 8.50 5.49
C TRP A 71 -6.55 9.51 5.37
N ARG A 72 -5.46 9.18 6.06
CA ARG A 72 -4.22 9.93 6.02
C ARG A 72 -3.06 8.95 5.89
N ALA A 73 -1.97 9.38 5.29
CA ALA A 73 -0.76 8.58 5.21
C ALA A 73 -0.27 8.22 6.61
N PRO A 74 0.19 6.97 6.81
CA PRO A 74 0.62 6.52 8.12
C PRO A 74 1.91 7.22 8.56
N HIS A 75 1.91 7.69 9.80
CA HIS A 75 3.10 8.27 10.43
C HIS A 75 3.92 7.18 11.11
N THR A 76 4.86 6.59 10.39
CA THR A 76 5.79 5.60 10.96
C THR A 76 7.24 5.90 10.55
N LYS A 77 8.17 5.67 11.47
CA LYS A 77 9.61 5.85 11.22
C LYS A 77 10.16 4.91 10.14
N HIS A 78 9.42 3.85 9.84
CA HIS A 78 9.85 2.80 8.91
C HIS A 78 9.31 3.00 7.49
N VAL A 79 8.41 3.97 7.29
CA VAL A 79 7.92 4.33 5.96
C VAL A 79 8.81 5.45 5.43
N VAL A 80 9.62 5.14 4.43
CA VAL A 80 10.57 6.08 3.81
C VAL A 80 10.15 6.38 2.39
N GLY A 81 10.46 7.58 1.92
CA GLY A 81 10.22 8.00 0.54
C GLY A 81 11.32 7.50 -0.39
N LEU A 82 10.96 6.84 -1.47
CA LEU A 82 11.83 6.42 -2.55
C LEU A 82 11.62 7.29 -3.79
N PRO A 83 12.60 7.42 -4.68
CA PRO A 83 12.37 7.95 -6.00
C PRO A 83 11.19 7.25 -6.67
N SER A 84 10.34 8.00 -7.34
CA SER A 84 9.14 7.45 -7.97
C SER A 84 9.52 6.45 -9.07
N VAL A 85 8.96 5.26 -9.00
CA VAL A 85 9.03 4.25 -10.05
C VAL A 85 7.63 4.07 -10.60
N ASN A 86 7.39 4.53 -11.83
CA ASN A 86 6.08 4.32 -12.43
C ASN A 86 5.93 2.87 -12.87
N MET A 87 4.83 2.25 -12.45
CA MET A 87 4.50 0.86 -12.73
C MET A 87 3.22 0.77 -13.55
N THR A 88 3.41 0.41 -14.81
CA THR A 88 2.35 -0.09 -15.68
C THR A 88 2.54 -1.60 -15.88
N LEU A 89 1.51 -2.30 -16.35
CA LEU A 89 1.66 -3.73 -16.64
C LEU A 89 2.66 -3.98 -17.78
N ASP A 90 2.84 -3.00 -18.65
CA ASP A 90 3.79 -3.04 -19.76
C ASP A 90 5.24 -2.77 -19.33
N GLY A 91 5.44 -2.38 -18.08
CA GLY A 91 6.76 -2.14 -17.50
C GLY A 91 7.53 -3.39 -17.08
N PHE A 92 6.99 -4.58 -17.34
CA PHE A 92 7.63 -5.85 -16.98
C PHE A 92 7.98 -6.64 -18.24
N VAL A 93 9.25 -6.93 -18.40
CA VAL A 93 9.75 -7.71 -19.53
C VAL A 93 10.53 -8.94 -19.04
N GLU A 94 10.60 -9.96 -19.87
CA GLU A 94 11.46 -11.10 -19.60
C GLU A 94 12.78 -10.94 -20.33
N VAL A 95 13.85 -11.14 -19.58
CA VAL A 95 15.21 -11.21 -20.12
C VAL A 95 15.82 -12.50 -19.59
N GLU A 96 16.13 -13.42 -20.49
CA GLU A 96 16.78 -14.72 -20.16
C GLU A 96 16.05 -15.49 -19.04
N GLY A 97 14.71 -15.55 -19.13
CA GLY A 97 13.89 -16.25 -18.11
C GLY A 97 13.68 -15.49 -16.81
N THR A 98 14.22 -14.27 -16.69
CA THR A 98 14.07 -13.43 -15.51
C THR A 98 13.14 -12.26 -15.80
N THR A 99 12.19 -12.00 -14.90
CA THR A 99 11.34 -10.80 -14.98
C THR A 99 12.12 -9.57 -14.55
N VAL A 100 12.20 -8.58 -15.42
CA VAL A 100 12.90 -7.31 -15.21
C VAL A 100 11.92 -6.16 -15.30
N VAL A 101 12.13 -5.14 -14.48
CA VAL A 101 11.36 -3.89 -14.51
C VAL A 101 12.02 -2.91 -15.47
N VAL A 102 11.24 -2.45 -16.44
CA VAL A 102 11.63 -1.36 -17.34
C VAL A 102 10.93 -0.08 -16.86
N PRO A 103 11.69 0.94 -16.44
CA PRO A 103 11.11 2.19 -16.00
C PRO A 103 10.18 2.79 -17.07
N GLN A 104 8.98 3.14 -16.67
CA GLN A 104 8.01 3.80 -17.53
C GLN A 104 7.95 5.30 -17.20
N PRO A 105 7.62 6.15 -18.16
CA PRO A 105 7.36 7.56 -17.88
C PRO A 105 6.25 7.69 -16.82
N ARG A 106 6.40 8.67 -15.95
CA ARG A 106 5.32 8.98 -15.00
C ARG A 106 4.08 9.42 -15.76
N PRO A 107 2.89 8.98 -15.31
CA PRO A 107 1.64 9.44 -15.85
C PRO A 107 1.54 10.97 -15.81
N LEU A 108 0.89 11.56 -16.83
CA LEU A 108 0.76 13.02 -16.93
C LEU A 108 0.12 13.62 -15.67
N VAL A 109 -0.95 13.01 -15.19
CA VAL A 109 -1.66 13.48 -13.99
C VAL A 109 -0.75 13.42 -12.77
N ASP A 110 0.01 12.34 -12.62
CA ASP A 110 0.98 12.18 -11.53
C ASP A 110 2.08 13.23 -11.59
N HIS A 111 2.57 13.52 -12.78
CA HIS A 111 3.60 14.54 -13.01
C HIS A 111 3.10 15.96 -12.72
N LEU A 112 1.85 16.27 -13.06
CA LEU A 112 1.23 17.56 -12.79
C LEU A 112 0.96 17.79 -11.30
N LEU A 113 0.69 16.72 -10.54
CA LEU A 113 0.45 16.80 -9.10
C LEU A 113 1.74 17.08 -8.31
N ALA A 114 2.85 16.49 -8.72
CA ALA A 114 4.12 16.68 -8.05
C ALA A 114 5.30 16.34 -8.98
N ALA A 115 6.11 17.34 -9.30
CA ALA A 115 7.22 17.18 -10.24
C ALA A 115 8.33 16.24 -9.71
N ASP A 116 8.60 16.26 -8.41
CA ASP A 116 9.67 15.46 -7.78
C ASP A 116 9.15 14.84 -6.48
N GLU A 117 8.39 13.76 -6.61
CA GLU A 117 7.82 13.11 -5.45
C GLU A 117 8.50 11.80 -5.12
N ARG A 118 8.67 11.63 -3.81
CA ARG A 118 9.15 10.40 -3.20
C ARG A 118 7.99 9.73 -2.48
N LEU A 119 7.63 8.56 -2.95
CA LEU A 119 6.58 7.74 -2.35
C LEU A 119 7.20 6.52 -1.65
N PRO A 120 6.55 5.98 -0.62
CA PRO A 120 7.02 4.73 -0.05
C PRO A 120 6.87 3.58 -1.05
N GLY A 121 7.79 2.61 -1.00
CA GLY A 121 7.74 1.45 -1.91
C GLY A 121 6.39 0.75 -1.91
N VAL A 122 5.72 0.67 -0.75
CA VAL A 122 4.36 0.11 -0.65
C VAL A 122 3.33 0.85 -1.52
N ALA A 123 3.50 2.14 -1.79
CA ALA A 123 2.59 2.88 -2.67
C ALA A 123 2.68 2.38 -4.12
N THR A 124 3.89 2.12 -4.60
CA THR A 124 4.10 1.55 -5.95
C THR A 124 3.57 0.12 -6.05
N VAL A 125 3.80 -0.69 -4.99
CA VAL A 125 3.24 -2.05 -4.91
C VAL A 125 1.71 -2.02 -4.91
N ALA A 126 1.11 -1.11 -4.15
CA ALA A 126 -0.35 -0.95 -4.13
C ALA A 126 -0.90 -0.48 -5.48
N MET A 127 -0.16 0.35 -6.23
CA MET A 127 -0.53 0.74 -7.59
C MET A 127 -0.55 -0.48 -8.52
N LEU A 128 0.48 -1.30 -8.50
CA LEU A 128 0.54 -2.53 -9.30
C LEU A 128 -0.56 -3.51 -8.90
N GLU A 129 -0.74 -3.75 -7.59
CA GLU A 129 -1.80 -4.60 -7.07
C GLU A 129 -3.18 -4.12 -7.51
N GLN A 130 -3.44 -2.83 -7.39
CA GLN A 130 -4.75 -2.27 -7.70
C GLN A 130 -5.06 -2.33 -9.20
N ARG A 131 -4.07 -2.11 -10.07
CA ARG A 131 -4.21 -2.33 -11.52
C ARG A 131 -4.61 -3.78 -11.81
N LEU A 132 -3.87 -4.75 -11.26
CA LEU A 132 -4.17 -6.18 -11.41
C LEU A 132 -5.55 -6.55 -10.85
N ALA A 133 -5.90 -6.01 -9.67
CA ALA A 133 -7.17 -6.30 -9.03
C ALA A 133 -8.38 -5.77 -9.81
N LEU A 134 -8.30 -4.57 -10.38
CA LEU A 134 -9.36 -3.99 -11.22
C LEU A 134 -9.55 -4.76 -12.55
N GLU A 135 -8.55 -5.54 -12.94
CA GLU A 135 -8.64 -6.45 -14.07
C GLU A 135 -9.08 -7.88 -13.68
N GLY A 136 -9.38 -8.11 -12.41
CA GLY A 136 -9.90 -9.38 -11.91
C GLY A 136 -8.86 -10.49 -11.79
N THR A 137 -7.57 -10.14 -11.64
CA THR A 137 -6.48 -11.14 -11.60
C THR A 137 -6.30 -11.81 -10.24
N PHE A 138 -6.90 -11.29 -9.18
CA PHE A 138 -6.87 -11.92 -7.86
C PHE A 138 -8.20 -12.59 -7.56
N SER A 139 -8.17 -13.86 -7.21
CA SER A 139 -9.36 -14.62 -6.84
C SER A 139 -9.77 -14.36 -5.38
N ASP A 140 -8.80 -14.14 -4.50
CA ASP A 140 -9.06 -13.96 -3.08
C ASP A 140 -8.01 -13.08 -2.37
N THR A 141 -8.21 -12.93 -1.06
CA THR A 141 -7.34 -12.11 -0.21
C THR A 141 -6.02 -12.78 0.13
N GLU A 142 -5.93 -14.11 0.07
CA GLU A 142 -4.68 -14.84 0.31
C GLU A 142 -3.70 -14.64 -0.84
N GLU A 143 -4.17 -14.61 -2.08
CA GLU A 143 -3.35 -14.27 -3.24
C GLU A 143 -2.78 -12.86 -3.14
N ARG A 144 -3.58 -11.90 -2.66
CA ARG A 144 -3.08 -10.54 -2.37
C ARG A 144 -2.03 -10.53 -1.26
N ALA A 145 -2.23 -11.33 -0.20
CA ALA A 145 -1.26 -11.46 0.87
C ALA A 145 0.06 -12.06 0.36
N MET A 146 0.01 -13.10 -0.48
CA MET A 146 1.19 -13.68 -1.09
C MET A 146 1.94 -12.67 -1.97
N PHE A 147 1.24 -11.79 -2.68
CA PHE A 147 1.81 -10.73 -3.49
C PHE A 147 2.67 -9.77 -2.65
N TYR A 148 2.16 -9.30 -1.51
CA TYR A 148 2.93 -8.43 -0.60
C TYR A 148 4.06 -9.16 0.12
N ARG A 149 3.89 -10.44 0.46
CA ARG A 149 4.98 -11.26 1.02
C ARG A 149 6.12 -11.38 0.01
N ALA A 150 5.81 -11.68 -1.25
CA ALA A 150 6.81 -11.79 -2.31
C ALA A 150 7.61 -10.48 -2.51
N TRP A 151 6.97 -9.32 -2.37
CA TRP A 151 7.67 -8.04 -2.30
C TRP A 151 8.53 -7.94 -1.04
N GLY A 152 7.99 -8.32 0.11
CA GLY A 152 8.65 -8.27 1.41
C GLY A 152 9.94 -9.09 1.47
N ASP A 153 10.01 -10.19 0.72
CA ASP A 153 11.21 -11.04 0.63
C ASP A 153 12.42 -10.32 0.02
N THR A 154 12.21 -9.19 -0.67
CA THR A 154 13.25 -8.49 -1.44
C THR A 154 13.63 -7.13 -0.89
N VAL A 155 12.83 -6.57 0.04
CA VAL A 155 13.02 -5.23 0.60
C VAL A 155 13.39 -5.31 2.09
N PRO A 156 13.89 -4.20 2.70
CA PRO A 156 14.17 -4.19 4.13
C PRO A 156 12.96 -4.60 4.99
N ALA A 157 13.14 -5.53 5.91
CA ALA A 157 12.06 -6.07 6.77
C ALA A 157 11.28 -4.99 7.55
N ALA A 158 11.90 -3.85 7.84
CA ALA A 158 11.23 -2.72 8.47
C ALA A 158 10.06 -2.18 7.62
N TRP A 159 10.11 -2.29 6.29
CA TRP A 159 9.08 -1.77 5.39
C TRP A 159 7.82 -2.63 5.36
N THR A 160 7.95 -3.91 5.71
CA THR A 160 6.84 -4.88 5.79
C THR A 160 6.42 -5.18 7.22
N SER A 161 7.00 -4.49 8.19
CA SER A 161 6.65 -4.66 9.59
C SER A 161 5.19 -4.28 9.88
N ASN A 162 4.63 -4.84 10.95
CA ASN A 162 3.30 -4.44 11.43
C ASN A 162 3.17 -2.93 11.72
N ALA A 163 4.27 -2.26 12.03
CA ALA A 163 4.27 -0.81 12.22
C ALA A 163 4.06 -0.05 10.89
N SER A 164 4.62 -0.58 9.79
CA SER A 164 4.54 0.02 8.46
C SER A 164 3.26 -0.33 7.71
N LEU A 165 2.79 -1.58 7.84
CA LEU A 165 1.64 -2.11 7.08
C LEU A 165 0.40 -2.37 7.96
N SER A 166 0.39 -1.86 9.19
CA SER A 166 -0.73 -2.08 10.11
C SER A 166 -2.04 -1.51 9.58
N THR A 167 -3.04 -2.36 9.45
CA THR A 167 -4.41 -1.98 9.07
C THR A 167 -5.04 -0.99 10.05
N VAL A 168 -4.66 -1.04 11.34
CA VAL A 168 -5.11 -0.08 12.37
C VAL A 168 -4.70 1.35 12.02
N ASN A 169 -3.54 1.51 11.37
CA ASN A 169 -3.01 2.81 10.92
C ASN A 169 -3.37 3.14 9.46
N GLY A 170 -4.31 2.41 8.87
CA GLY A 170 -4.65 2.53 7.46
C GLY A 170 -3.87 1.57 6.55
N GLY A 171 -2.66 1.17 6.94
CA GLY A 171 -1.84 0.16 6.26
C GLY A 171 -1.74 0.36 4.75
N VAL A 172 -1.94 -0.72 4.00
CA VAL A 172 -1.95 -0.70 2.54
C VAL A 172 -3.17 0.02 1.96
N TRP A 173 -4.26 0.13 2.72
CA TRP A 173 -5.52 0.68 2.22
C TRP A 173 -5.42 2.14 1.78
N ILE A 174 -4.62 2.96 2.46
CA ILE A 174 -4.40 4.34 2.04
C ILE A 174 -3.70 4.41 0.67
N TRP A 175 -2.78 3.50 0.41
CA TRP A 175 -2.04 3.44 -0.85
C TRP A 175 -2.88 2.85 -1.98
N ARG A 176 -3.76 1.89 -1.70
CA ARG A 176 -4.78 1.41 -2.64
C ARG A 176 -5.74 2.54 -3.03
N TYR A 177 -6.18 3.33 -2.05
CA TYR A 177 -7.03 4.49 -2.28
C TYR A 177 -6.32 5.52 -3.15
N HIS A 178 -5.10 5.91 -2.78
CA HIS A 178 -4.26 6.81 -3.58
C HIS A 178 -4.08 6.30 -5.02
N ALA A 179 -3.75 5.02 -5.19
CA ALA A 179 -3.59 4.39 -6.50
C ALA A 179 -4.87 4.46 -7.33
N THR A 180 -6.03 4.16 -6.72
CA THR A 180 -7.32 4.19 -7.42
C THR A 180 -7.71 5.60 -7.83
N LEU A 181 -7.50 6.60 -6.98
CA LEU A 181 -7.74 8.00 -7.32
C LEU A 181 -6.87 8.46 -8.50
N LEU A 182 -5.59 8.09 -8.49
CA LEU A 182 -4.67 8.44 -9.56
C LEU A 182 -5.08 7.77 -10.88
N MET A 183 -5.42 6.48 -10.84
CA MET A 183 -5.93 5.77 -12.01
C MET A 183 -7.25 6.33 -12.53
N LEU A 184 -8.15 6.78 -11.64
CA LEU A 184 -9.40 7.45 -12.03
C LEU A 184 -9.12 8.79 -12.73
N ALA A 185 -8.21 9.58 -12.17
CA ALA A 185 -7.83 10.86 -12.75
C ALA A 185 -7.22 10.69 -14.15
N GLU A 186 -6.36 9.69 -14.32
CA GLU A 186 -5.78 9.33 -15.62
C GLU A 186 -6.86 8.83 -16.60
N ALA A 187 -7.70 7.92 -16.16
CA ALA A 187 -8.74 7.37 -16.99
C ALA A 187 -9.68 8.47 -17.52
N ARG A 188 -10.02 9.45 -16.68
CA ARG A 188 -10.81 10.61 -17.07
C ARG A 188 -10.06 11.54 -18.03
N ALA A 189 -8.76 11.76 -17.78
CA ALA A 189 -7.94 12.60 -18.65
C ALA A 189 -7.75 12.03 -20.06
N TYR A 190 -7.73 10.70 -20.18
CA TYR A 190 -7.54 9.99 -21.45
C TYR A 190 -8.85 9.46 -22.07
N GLY A 191 -10.01 9.72 -21.46
CA GLY A 191 -11.32 9.24 -21.95
C GLY A 191 -11.49 7.72 -21.86
N LEU A 192 -10.84 7.07 -20.88
CA LEU A 192 -10.91 5.62 -20.66
C LEU A 192 -12.10 5.27 -19.76
N ASP A 193 -13.32 5.38 -20.30
CA ASP A 193 -14.56 5.28 -19.52
C ASP A 193 -14.72 3.96 -18.76
N ASP A 194 -14.33 2.84 -19.35
CA ASP A 194 -14.42 1.53 -18.68
C ASP A 194 -13.51 1.45 -17.45
N GLN A 195 -12.30 1.99 -17.55
CA GLN A 195 -11.38 2.06 -16.43
C GLN A 195 -11.90 3.02 -15.36
N ALA A 196 -12.41 4.19 -15.75
CA ALA A 196 -13.02 5.14 -14.83
C ALA A 196 -14.18 4.50 -14.05
N ARG A 197 -15.09 3.79 -14.73
CA ARG A 197 -16.19 3.07 -14.08
C ARG A 197 -15.74 1.99 -13.11
N ARG A 198 -14.63 1.27 -13.41
CA ARG A 198 -14.07 0.29 -12.46
C ARG A 198 -13.50 0.97 -11.21
N CYS A 199 -12.79 2.07 -11.38
CA CYS A 199 -12.27 2.87 -10.26
C CYS A 199 -13.41 3.44 -9.41
N ASP A 200 -14.41 4.04 -10.02
CA ASP A 200 -15.57 4.61 -9.33
C ASP A 200 -16.32 3.54 -8.51
N ARG A 201 -16.54 2.35 -9.06
CA ARG A 201 -17.15 1.23 -8.31
C ARG A 201 -16.34 0.83 -7.08
N TRP A 202 -15.02 0.76 -7.20
CA TRP A 202 -14.16 0.46 -6.05
C TRP A 202 -14.23 1.56 -4.99
N LEU A 203 -14.30 2.84 -5.41
CA LEU A 203 -14.39 3.98 -4.52
C LEU A 203 -15.70 4.02 -3.72
N LEU A 204 -16.81 3.45 -4.25
CA LEU A 204 -18.06 3.32 -3.49
C LEU A 204 -17.91 2.46 -2.23
N ASP A 205 -17.01 1.50 -2.23
CA ASP A 205 -16.74 0.65 -1.07
C ASP A 205 -15.85 1.31 0.00
N VAL A 206 -15.22 2.44 -0.32
CA VAL A 206 -14.23 3.10 0.57
C VAL A 206 -14.87 3.50 1.90
N SER A 207 -16.05 4.06 1.90
CA SER A 207 -16.75 4.47 3.13
C SER A 207 -17.01 3.26 4.05
N ARG A 208 -17.39 2.11 3.49
CA ARG A 208 -17.58 0.85 4.24
C ARG A 208 -16.27 0.34 4.83
N ILE A 209 -15.19 0.40 4.05
CA ILE A 209 -13.85 0.01 4.50
C ILE A 209 -13.37 0.94 5.61
N GLN A 210 -13.58 2.25 5.47
CA GLN A 210 -13.24 3.24 6.50
C GLN A 210 -13.99 3.01 7.81
N ALA A 211 -15.31 2.77 7.74
CA ALA A 211 -16.12 2.45 8.91
C ALA A 211 -15.56 1.20 9.62
N ARG A 212 -15.28 0.15 8.87
CA ARG A 212 -14.70 -1.09 9.41
C ARG A 212 -13.33 -0.88 10.05
N LEU A 213 -12.45 -0.09 9.43
CA LEU A 213 -11.15 0.27 10.02
C LEU A 213 -11.31 1.13 11.29
N GLY A 214 -12.32 2.00 11.34
CA GLY A 214 -12.70 2.76 12.54
C GLY A 214 -13.11 1.85 13.69
N GLU A 215 -13.99 0.88 13.44
CA GLU A 215 -14.38 -0.14 14.43
C GLU A 215 -13.17 -0.91 14.97
N LEU A 216 -12.27 -1.33 14.08
CA LEU A 216 -11.07 -2.07 14.47
C LEU A 216 -10.12 -1.25 15.34
N ARG A 217 -10.01 0.06 15.10
CA ARG A 217 -9.24 0.97 15.96
C ARG A 217 -9.84 1.04 17.36
N THR A 218 -11.17 1.13 17.46
CA THR A 218 -11.88 1.09 18.74
C THR A 218 -11.65 -0.23 19.48
N VAL A 219 -11.82 -1.36 18.81
CA VAL A 219 -11.55 -2.68 19.38
C VAL A 219 -10.09 -2.80 19.85
N HIS A 220 -9.15 -2.29 19.07
CA HIS A 220 -7.73 -2.27 19.44
C HIS A 220 -7.45 -1.38 20.66
N ALA A 221 -8.11 -0.23 20.77
CA ALA A 221 -8.03 0.65 21.94
C ALA A 221 -8.59 -0.03 23.20
N VAL A 222 -9.73 -0.70 23.09
CA VAL A 222 -10.33 -1.49 24.19
C VAL A 222 -9.39 -2.60 24.64
N ARG A 223 -8.77 -3.33 23.70
CA ARG A 223 -7.77 -4.36 24.03
C ARG A 223 -6.60 -3.77 24.80
N ARG A 224 -6.01 -2.65 24.34
CA ARG A 224 -4.89 -2.01 25.03
C ARG A 224 -5.31 -1.49 26.41
N GLY A 225 -6.46 -0.85 26.50
CA GLY A 225 -7.00 -0.39 27.77
C GLY A 225 -7.22 -1.51 28.78
N GLY A 226 -7.78 -2.65 28.33
CA GLY A 226 -7.95 -3.84 29.17
C GLY A 226 -6.64 -4.42 29.68
N VAL A 227 -5.61 -4.51 28.83
CA VAL A 227 -4.27 -4.96 29.25
C VAL A 227 -3.66 -4.00 30.28
N LEU A 228 -3.70 -2.70 30.02
CA LEU A 228 -3.17 -1.70 30.95
C LEU A 228 -3.91 -1.70 32.29
N ALA A 229 -5.25 -1.83 32.27
CA ALA A 229 -6.07 -1.91 33.47
C ALA A 229 -5.75 -3.19 34.29
N SER A 230 -5.51 -4.33 33.62
CA SER A 230 -5.09 -5.56 34.31
C SER A 230 -3.76 -5.39 35.00
N ILE A 231 -2.77 -4.79 34.32
CA ILE A 231 -1.44 -4.52 34.89
C ILE A 231 -1.54 -3.52 36.06
N ALA A 232 -2.27 -2.43 35.90
CA ALA A 232 -2.46 -1.43 36.94
C ALA A 232 -3.18 -2.03 38.15
N GLY A 233 -4.21 -2.84 37.96
CA GLY A 233 -4.88 -3.56 39.03
C GLY A 233 -3.97 -4.51 39.79
N ALA A 234 -3.05 -5.16 39.09
CA ALA A 234 -2.07 -6.07 39.71
C ALA A 234 -1.02 -5.31 40.54
N LEU A 235 -0.61 -4.10 40.10
CA LEU A 235 0.45 -3.31 40.77
C LEU A 235 -0.06 -2.44 41.92
N ILE A 236 -1.27 -1.88 41.81
CA ILE A 236 -1.78 -0.83 42.71
C ILE A 236 -2.90 -1.38 43.61
N GLY A 237 -3.58 -2.43 43.19
CA GLY A 237 -4.76 -2.96 43.87
C GLY A 237 -4.40 -3.59 45.21
N SER A 238 -5.22 -3.32 46.20
CA SER A 238 -5.22 -4.04 47.48
C SER A 238 -6.68 -4.25 47.89
N GLY A 239 -7.05 -5.48 48.17
CA GLY A 239 -8.38 -5.81 48.66
C GLY A 239 -9.12 -6.92 47.86
N SER A 240 -10.29 -7.29 48.33
CA SER A 240 -11.09 -8.42 47.84
C SER A 240 -11.60 -8.25 46.39
N LEU A 241 -11.69 -7.01 45.88
CA LEU A 241 -12.13 -6.71 44.52
C LEU A 241 -10.99 -6.70 43.48
N GLN A 242 -9.75 -6.81 43.91
CA GLN A 242 -8.59 -6.75 43.02
C GLN A 242 -8.60 -7.92 41.99
N ILE A 243 -8.76 -9.14 42.47
CA ILE A 243 -8.75 -10.33 41.59
C ILE A 243 -9.86 -10.28 40.55
N PRO A 244 -11.15 -10.06 40.90
CA PRO A 244 -12.21 -9.99 39.92
C PRO A 244 -12.03 -8.84 38.92
N PHE A 245 -11.47 -7.70 39.35
CA PHE A 245 -11.16 -6.60 38.44
C PHE A 245 -10.07 -6.98 37.39
N ILE A 246 -8.98 -7.60 37.83
CA ILE A 246 -7.90 -8.05 36.94
C ILE A 246 -8.44 -9.07 35.94
N VAL A 247 -9.20 -10.06 36.44
CA VAL A 247 -9.78 -11.11 35.58
C VAL A 247 -10.76 -10.51 34.57
N GLY A 248 -11.61 -9.57 34.99
CA GLY A 248 -12.56 -8.92 34.11
C GLY A 248 -11.86 -8.06 33.02
N ALA A 249 -10.86 -7.32 33.41
CA ALA A 249 -10.06 -6.52 32.44
C ALA A 249 -9.28 -7.40 31.46
N ALA A 250 -8.70 -8.51 31.92
CA ALA A 250 -8.01 -9.47 31.06
C ALA A 250 -8.97 -10.19 30.10
N ALA A 251 -10.14 -10.60 30.60
CA ALA A 251 -11.18 -11.21 29.76
C ALA A 251 -11.66 -10.23 28.66
N LEU A 252 -11.89 -8.96 29.01
CA LEU A 252 -12.27 -7.93 28.04
C LEU A 252 -11.17 -7.75 26.96
N ALA A 253 -9.91 -7.69 27.39
CA ALA A 253 -8.78 -7.60 26.45
C ALA A 253 -8.71 -8.82 25.53
N GLN A 254 -8.95 -10.01 26.04
CA GLN A 254 -8.96 -11.25 25.24
C GLN A 254 -10.13 -11.29 24.26
N VAL A 255 -11.33 -10.91 24.67
CA VAL A 255 -12.49 -10.82 23.77
C VAL A 255 -12.22 -9.82 22.68
N ALA A 256 -11.72 -8.63 23.02
CA ALA A 256 -11.34 -7.61 22.03
C ALA A 256 -10.25 -8.12 21.06
N HIS A 257 -9.29 -8.91 21.56
CA HIS A 257 -8.27 -9.53 20.70
C HIS A 257 -8.87 -10.50 19.68
N VAL A 258 -9.74 -11.40 20.13
CA VAL A 258 -10.42 -12.35 19.25
C VAL A 258 -11.31 -11.67 18.22
N VAL A 259 -12.08 -10.65 18.65
CA VAL A 259 -12.91 -9.85 17.75
C VAL A 259 -12.04 -9.12 16.71
N HIS A 260 -10.93 -8.55 17.14
CA HIS A 260 -9.98 -7.87 16.23
C HIS A 260 -9.44 -8.84 15.19
N GLN A 261 -8.96 -10.02 15.61
CA GLN A 261 -8.43 -11.02 14.66
C GLN A 261 -9.47 -11.52 13.65
N ARG A 262 -10.73 -11.74 14.11
CA ARG A 262 -11.81 -12.24 13.23
C ARG A 262 -12.36 -11.18 12.27
N ARG A 263 -12.34 -9.91 12.66
CA ARG A 263 -12.90 -8.81 11.88
C ARG A 263 -11.86 -8.01 11.10
N MET A 264 -10.59 -8.23 11.39
CA MET A 264 -9.52 -7.55 10.68
C MET A 264 -9.62 -7.89 9.19
N PRO A 265 -9.87 -6.89 8.31
CA PRO A 265 -9.71 -7.15 6.89
C PRO A 265 -8.28 -7.61 6.71
N PRO A 266 -8.02 -8.54 5.81
CA PRO A 266 -6.66 -8.95 5.53
C PRO A 266 -5.83 -7.69 5.34
N PRO A 267 -4.65 -7.61 5.97
CA PRO A 267 -3.81 -6.43 5.90
C PRO A 267 -3.37 -6.12 4.47
N PHE A 268 -3.58 -7.10 3.63
CA PHE A 268 -3.15 -7.08 2.25
C PHE A 268 -4.29 -7.38 1.31
#